data_3215e743b700fc741741975927d65812
#
_entry.id   3215e743b700fc741741975927d65812
#
_cell.length_a   1.000
_cell.length_b   1.000
_cell.length_c   1.000
_cell.angle_alpha   90.00
_cell.angle_beta   90.00
_cell.angle_gamma   90.00
#
_symmetry.space_group_name_H-M   'P 1'
#
loop_
_entity.id
_entity.type
_entity.pdbx_description
1 polymer ?
#
loop_
_entity_poly.entity_id
_entity_poly.type
_entity_poly.pdbx_seq_one_letter_code
_entity_poly.pdbx_strand_id
1 'polypeptide(L)'
;MEYYRQPPSDTLHALDSMPDGLTPAQAAERLARDGRNVLTEPPKPSLVKRFFQQLADPMILVLLAAALISAITSAYAHESFADVIIILIVVIINAVLGVYQESKAEKAIEALQQMSAATSKVLRDGKMVTIHSEDL
;
A
#
# COMPACT_ATOMS: atom_id res chain seq x y z
N MET A 1 23.60 -3.01 -20.11
CA MET A 1 23.54 -3.18 -21.59
C MET A 1 22.61 -2.13 -22.16
N GLU A 2 22.99 -1.46 -23.27
CA GLU A 2 22.17 -0.40 -23.89
C GLU A 2 21.40 -0.99 -25.06
N TYR A 3 20.32 -1.75 -24.78
CA TYR A 3 19.51 -2.45 -25.78
C TYR A 3 18.91 -1.52 -26.87
N TYR A 4 18.67 -0.26 -26.55
CA TYR A 4 18.11 0.74 -27.47
C TYR A 4 19.06 1.13 -28.63
N ARG A 5 20.34 0.76 -28.55
CA ARG A 5 21.35 1.00 -29.58
C ARG A 5 21.63 -0.20 -30.48
N GLN A 6 21.01 -1.33 -30.20
CA GLN A 6 21.23 -2.59 -30.93
C GLN A 6 20.11 -2.85 -31.93
N PRO A 7 20.38 -3.57 -33.00
CA PRO A 7 19.35 -4.09 -33.90
C PRO A 7 18.36 -4.96 -33.10
N PRO A 8 17.06 -4.98 -33.48
CA PRO A 8 16.07 -5.82 -32.81
C PRO A 8 16.43 -7.31 -32.76
N SER A 9 17.04 -7.84 -33.81
CA SER A 9 17.53 -9.22 -33.88
C SER A 9 18.52 -9.57 -32.77
N ASP A 10 19.47 -8.68 -32.52
CA ASP A 10 20.53 -8.90 -31.54
C ASP A 10 19.99 -8.81 -30.12
N THR A 11 19.04 -7.90 -29.92
CA THR A 11 18.32 -7.76 -28.63
C THR A 11 17.48 -9.01 -28.34
N LEU A 12 16.76 -9.55 -29.33
CA LEU A 12 15.99 -10.78 -29.17
C LEU A 12 16.89 -11.96 -28.84
N HIS A 13 18.03 -12.09 -29.54
CA HIS A 13 19.03 -13.10 -29.22
C HIS A 13 19.61 -12.97 -27.82
N ALA A 14 19.96 -11.76 -27.42
CA ALA A 14 20.51 -11.51 -26.08
C ALA A 14 19.51 -11.82 -24.94
N LEU A 15 18.21 -11.79 -25.23
CA LEU A 15 17.14 -12.10 -24.30
C LEU A 15 16.56 -13.51 -24.46
N ASP A 16 17.21 -14.38 -25.25
CA ASP A 16 16.70 -15.72 -25.60
C ASP A 16 15.25 -15.70 -26.08
N SER A 17 14.90 -14.69 -26.87
CA SER A 17 13.55 -14.49 -27.39
C SER A 17 13.51 -14.67 -28.91
N MET A 18 12.30 -14.82 -29.45
CA MET A 18 12.08 -15.04 -30.88
C MET A 18 11.12 -13.99 -31.44
N PRO A 19 11.19 -13.72 -32.79
CA PRO A 19 10.27 -12.77 -33.43
C PRO A 19 8.79 -13.15 -33.27
N ASP A 20 8.49 -14.45 -33.19
CA ASP A 20 7.13 -14.98 -32.99
C ASP A 20 6.69 -15.01 -31.51
N GLY A 21 7.54 -14.51 -30.62
CA GLY A 21 7.32 -14.53 -29.17
C GLY A 21 7.68 -15.88 -28.52
N LEU A 22 7.52 -15.95 -27.21
CA LEU A 22 7.79 -17.17 -26.45
C LEU A 22 6.67 -18.19 -26.62
N THR A 23 6.99 -19.47 -26.54
CA THR A 23 5.98 -20.53 -26.39
C THR A 23 5.35 -20.49 -24.99
N PRO A 24 4.14 -21.04 -24.81
CA PRO A 24 3.52 -21.12 -23.49
C PRO A 24 4.39 -21.83 -22.42
N ALA A 25 5.13 -22.87 -22.84
CA ALA A 25 6.04 -23.63 -21.98
C ALA A 25 7.22 -22.76 -21.52
N GLN A 26 7.89 -22.07 -22.45
CA GLN A 26 8.99 -21.15 -22.13
C GLN A 26 8.54 -19.98 -21.22
N ALA A 27 7.33 -19.44 -21.48
CA ALA A 27 6.78 -18.39 -20.64
C ALA A 27 6.52 -18.87 -19.21
N ALA A 28 5.94 -20.08 -19.06
CA ALA A 28 5.69 -20.68 -17.75
C ALA A 28 7.01 -20.98 -17.00
N GLU A 29 8.04 -21.46 -17.71
CA GLU A 29 9.36 -21.72 -17.15
C GLU A 29 10.02 -20.42 -16.63
N ARG A 30 9.95 -19.34 -17.43
CA ARG A 30 10.49 -18.03 -17.02
C ARG A 30 9.72 -17.46 -15.84
N LEU A 31 8.39 -17.53 -15.85
CA LEU A 31 7.56 -17.10 -14.73
C LEU A 31 7.88 -17.87 -13.44
N ALA A 32 8.14 -19.17 -13.55
CA ALA A 32 8.54 -19.98 -12.40
C ALA A 32 9.94 -19.64 -11.87
N ARG A 33 10.87 -19.28 -12.78
CA ARG A 33 12.25 -18.91 -12.45
C ARG A 33 12.36 -17.50 -11.87
N ASP A 34 11.73 -16.53 -12.52
CA ASP A 34 11.91 -15.09 -12.26
C ASP A 34 10.83 -14.53 -11.31
N GLY A 35 9.73 -15.28 -11.10
CA GLY A 35 8.59 -14.86 -10.29
C GLY A 35 7.63 -13.96 -11.06
N ARG A 36 6.55 -13.57 -10.40
CA ARG A 36 5.54 -12.68 -11.00
C ARG A 36 6.06 -11.26 -11.14
N ASN A 37 5.64 -10.59 -12.21
CA ASN A 37 5.96 -9.19 -12.48
C ASN A 37 5.09 -8.26 -11.60
N VAL A 38 5.37 -8.26 -10.30
CA VAL A 38 4.69 -7.45 -9.31
C VAL A 38 5.69 -6.58 -8.55
N LEU A 39 5.30 -5.35 -8.25
CA LEU A 39 6.07 -4.50 -7.36
C LEU A 39 5.91 -4.99 -5.92
N THR A 40 7.02 -5.09 -5.21
CA THR A 40 6.99 -5.42 -3.78
C THR A 40 6.35 -4.26 -3.01
N GLU A 41 5.16 -4.47 -2.49
CA GLU A 41 4.50 -3.49 -1.64
C GLU A 41 5.20 -3.42 -0.28
N PRO A 42 5.37 -2.21 0.30
CA PRO A 42 5.88 -2.08 1.65
C PRO A 42 4.91 -2.74 2.65
N PRO A 43 5.42 -3.32 3.74
CA PRO A 43 4.58 -3.97 4.74
C PRO A 43 3.60 -2.95 5.35
N LYS A 44 2.33 -3.32 5.42
CA LYS A 44 1.28 -2.48 5.99
C LYS A 44 1.56 -2.22 7.47
N PRO A 45 1.39 -0.98 7.94
CA PRO A 45 1.58 -0.67 9.36
C PRO A 45 0.54 -1.41 10.21
N SER A 46 0.98 -1.90 11.37
CA SER A 46 0.09 -2.56 12.33
C SER A 46 -0.98 -1.60 12.87
N LEU A 47 -2.12 -2.13 13.32
CA LEU A 47 -3.20 -1.31 13.90
C LEU A 47 -2.72 -0.47 15.08
N VAL A 48 -1.81 -1.01 15.89
CA VAL A 48 -1.21 -0.29 17.02
C VAL A 48 -0.37 0.90 16.52
N LYS A 49 0.43 0.71 15.46
CA LYS A 49 1.20 1.81 14.87
C LYS A 49 0.28 2.90 14.31
N ARG A 50 -0.79 2.52 13.62
CA ARG A 50 -1.80 3.46 13.11
C ARG A 50 -2.47 4.24 14.24
N PHE A 51 -2.82 3.57 15.33
CA PHE A 51 -3.40 4.23 16.50
C PHE A 51 -2.47 5.32 17.06
N PHE A 52 -1.18 5.02 17.24
CA PHE A 52 -0.23 6.02 17.70
C PHE A 52 0.03 7.13 16.68
N GLN A 53 -0.06 6.83 15.38
CA GLN A 53 0.00 7.84 14.33
C GLN A 53 -1.20 8.79 14.38
N GLN A 54 -2.40 8.29 14.69
CA GLN A 54 -3.58 9.14 14.90
C GLN A 54 -3.39 10.08 16.11
N LEU A 55 -2.76 9.63 17.19
CA LEU A 55 -2.46 10.49 18.34
C LEU A 55 -1.44 11.58 18.02
N ALA A 56 -0.65 11.44 16.98
CA ALA A 56 0.28 12.46 16.49
C ALA A 56 -0.38 13.51 15.57
N ASP A 57 -1.68 13.39 15.32
CA ASP A 57 -2.44 14.40 14.56
C ASP A 57 -2.41 15.77 15.30
N PRO A 58 -2.15 16.88 14.58
CA PRO A 58 -2.07 18.21 15.19
C PRO A 58 -3.31 18.61 16.02
N MET A 59 -4.51 18.23 15.57
CA MET A 59 -5.74 18.52 16.31
C MET A 59 -5.80 17.75 17.63
N ILE A 60 -5.40 16.49 17.61
CA ILE A 60 -5.34 15.64 18.83
C ILE A 60 -4.25 16.12 19.76
N LEU A 61 -3.11 16.57 19.25
CA LEU A 61 -2.05 17.15 20.09
C LEU A 61 -2.53 18.42 20.82
N VAL A 62 -3.32 19.27 20.17
CA VAL A 62 -3.94 20.44 20.82
C VAL A 62 -4.89 20.01 21.94
N LEU A 63 -5.73 18.98 21.71
CA LEU A 63 -6.63 18.43 22.73
C LEU A 63 -5.85 17.84 23.92
N LEU A 64 -4.76 17.12 23.64
CA LEU A 64 -3.90 16.57 24.69
C LEU A 64 -3.20 17.68 25.50
N ALA A 65 -2.76 18.74 24.84
CA ALA A 65 -2.21 19.91 25.53
C ALA A 65 -3.26 20.59 26.41
N ALA A 66 -4.50 20.74 25.93
CA ALA A 66 -5.61 21.26 26.70
C ALA A 66 -5.92 20.36 27.91
N ALA A 67 -5.96 19.03 27.73
CA ALA A 67 -6.14 18.07 28.80
C ALA A 67 -5.05 18.18 29.88
N LEU A 68 -3.80 18.37 29.46
CA LEU A 68 -2.67 18.54 30.37
C LEU A 68 -2.82 19.81 31.20
N ILE A 69 -3.16 20.94 30.55
CA ILE A 69 -3.41 22.22 31.27
C ILE A 69 -4.57 22.07 32.26
N SER A 70 -5.68 21.47 31.81
CA SER A 70 -6.84 21.19 32.66
C SER A 70 -6.47 20.32 33.88
N ALA A 71 -5.67 19.27 33.66
CA ALA A 71 -5.20 18.37 34.72
C ALA A 71 -4.35 19.13 35.77
N ILE A 72 -3.44 19.97 35.30
CA ILE A 72 -2.62 20.81 36.20
C ILE A 72 -3.50 21.76 37.02
N THR A 73 -4.43 22.45 36.36
CA THR A 73 -5.34 23.41 37.02
C THR A 73 -6.22 22.71 38.05
N SER A 74 -6.83 21.57 37.71
CA SER A 74 -7.67 20.79 38.63
C SER A 74 -6.86 20.28 39.84
N ALA A 75 -5.61 19.88 39.64
CA ALA A 75 -4.74 19.45 40.73
C ALA A 75 -4.43 20.59 41.71
N TYR A 76 -4.17 21.81 41.21
CA TYR A 76 -3.92 22.98 42.07
C TYR A 76 -5.17 23.50 42.75
N ALA A 77 -6.31 23.47 42.06
CA ALA A 77 -7.59 23.95 42.60
C ALA A 77 -8.29 22.92 43.50
N HIS A 78 -7.76 21.69 43.61
CA HIS A 78 -8.44 20.57 44.26
C HIS A 78 -9.83 20.26 43.69
N GLU A 79 -10.00 20.47 42.37
CA GLU A 79 -11.24 20.25 41.65
C GLU A 79 -11.29 18.85 41.01
N SER A 80 -12.44 18.51 40.44
CA SER A 80 -12.67 17.25 39.77
C SER A 80 -11.87 17.15 38.45
N PHE A 81 -11.30 15.97 38.15
CA PHE A 81 -10.68 15.65 36.86
C PHE A 81 -11.67 15.25 35.76
N ALA A 82 -12.97 15.55 35.94
CA ALA A 82 -14.02 15.14 35.01
C ALA A 82 -13.75 15.64 33.59
N ASP A 83 -13.34 16.89 33.42
CA ASP A 83 -13.04 17.48 32.11
C ASP A 83 -11.87 16.78 31.42
N VAL A 84 -10.83 16.46 32.19
CA VAL A 84 -9.65 15.71 31.66
C VAL A 84 -10.07 14.34 31.15
N ILE A 85 -10.90 13.64 31.94
CA ILE A 85 -11.39 12.31 31.59
C ILE A 85 -12.23 12.38 30.30
N ILE A 86 -13.12 13.36 30.18
CA ILE A 86 -13.95 13.56 28.99
C ILE A 86 -13.08 13.81 27.76
N ILE A 87 -12.08 14.69 27.85
CA ILE A 87 -11.18 14.99 26.73
C ILE A 87 -10.41 13.72 26.33
N LEU A 88 -9.89 12.95 27.26
CA LEU A 88 -9.16 11.71 26.96
C LEU A 88 -10.06 10.65 26.30
N ILE A 89 -11.30 10.52 26.75
CA ILE A 89 -12.28 9.62 26.13
C ILE A 89 -12.53 10.04 24.68
N VAL A 90 -12.74 11.33 24.42
CA VAL A 90 -12.94 11.86 23.06
C VAL A 90 -11.72 11.60 22.18
N VAL A 91 -10.52 11.83 22.70
CA VAL A 91 -9.27 11.54 21.97
C VAL A 91 -9.15 10.06 21.59
N ILE A 92 -9.45 9.15 22.53
CA ILE A 92 -9.39 7.71 22.27
C ILE A 92 -10.43 7.30 21.21
N ILE A 93 -11.68 7.76 21.35
CA ILE A 93 -12.73 7.48 20.38
C ILE A 93 -12.32 7.97 18.99
N ASN A 94 -11.80 9.20 18.91
CA ASN A 94 -11.37 9.79 17.65
C ASN A 94 -10.23 8.99 17.00
N ALA A 95 -9.23 8.59 17.79
CA ALA A 95 -8.12 7.77 17.30
C ALA A 95 -8.60 6.39 16.80
N VAL A 96 -9.52 5.74 17.50
CA VAL A 96 -10.09 4.44 17.08
C VAL A 96 -10.90 4.60 15.79
N LEU A 97 -11.74 5.64 15.70
CA LEU A 97 -12.50 5.94 14.49
C LEU A 97 -11.58 6.24 13.31
N GLY A 98 -10.51 7.00 13.52
CA GLY A 98 -9.51 7.29 12.48
C GLY A 98 -8.87 6.02 11.93
N VAL A 99 -8.40 5.12 12.78
CA VAL A 99 -7.86 3.82 12.37
C VAL A 99 -8.89 2.98 11.61
N TYR A 100 -10.14 2.98 12.05
CA TYR A 100 -11.22 2.24 11.38
C TYR A 100 -11.48 2.80 9.97
N GLN A 101 -11.61 4.13 9.85
CA GLN A 101 -11.84 4.80 8.56
C GLN A 101 -10.68 4.59 7.59
N GLU A 102 -9.43 4.72 8.05
CA GLU A 102 -8.23 4.48 7.25
C GLU A 102 -8.19 3.03 6.74
N SER A 103 -8.44 2.06 7.62
CA SER A 103 -8.47 0.64 7.25
C SER A 103 -9.57 0.31 6.25
N LYS A 104 -10.73 0.97 6.35
CA LYS A 104 -11.85 0.80 5.40
C LYS A 104 -11.51 1.42 4.04
N ALA A 105 -10.90 2.60 4.03
CA ALA A 105 -10.48 3.27 2.79
C ALA A 105 -9.41 2.44 2.05
N GLU A 106 -8.43 1.90 2.77
CA GLU A 106 -7.39 1.03 2.21
C GLU A 106 -7.98 -0.21 1.53
N LYS A 107 -8.92 -0.90 2.19
CA LYS A 107 -9.60 -2.06 1.60
C LYS A 107 -10.39 -1.70 0.34
N ALA A 108 -11.01 -0.52 0.29
CA ALA A 108 -11.73 -0.06 -0.90
C ALA A 108 -10.76 0.21 -2.06
N ILE A 109 -9.60 0.80 -1.80
CA ILE A 109 -8.54 1.01 -2.80
C ILE A 109 -7.99 -0.34 -3.31
N GLU A 110 -7.73 -1.30 -2.44
CA GLU A 110 -7.30 -2.65 -2.84
C GLU A 110 -8.33 -3.33 -3.76
N ALA A 111 -9.61 -3.26 -3.41
CA ALA A 111 -10.67 -3.82 -4.25
C ALA A 111 -10.72 -3.18 -5.63
N LEU A 112 -10.54 -1.86 -5.73
CA LEU A 112 -10.46 -1.14 -7.00
C LEU A 112 -9.22 -1.54 -7.82
N GLN A 113 -8.07 -1.69 -7.18
CA GLN A 113 -6.84 -2.14 -7.83
C GLN A 113 -6.98 -3.55 -8.40
N GLN A 114 -7.60 -4.48 -7.66
CA GLN A 114 -7.88 -5.82 -8.15
C GLN A 114 -8.84 -5.84 -9.35
N MET A 115 -9.85 -4.96 -9.36
CA MET A 115 -10.77 -4.84 -10.50
C MET A 115 -10.12 -4.20 -11.73
N SER A 116 -9.11 -3.37 -11.54
CA SER A 116 -8.33 -2.70 -12.59
C SER A 116 -7.01 -3.41 -12.89
N ALA A 117 -6.94 -4.72 -12.67
CA ALA A 117 -5.72 -5.50 -12.94
C ALA A 117 -5.22 -5.21 -14.36
N ALA A 118 -4.00 -4.67 -14.44
CA ALA A 118 -3.40 -4.31 -15.71
C ALA A 118 -3.26 -5.54 -16.61
N THR A 119 -3.71 -5.42 -17.85
CA THR A 119 -3.52 -6.45 -18.87
C THR A 119 -2.51 -6.00 -19.91
N SER A 120 -1.69 -6.94 -20.38
CA SER A 120 -0.69 -6.72 -21.42
C SER A 120 -1.00 -7.56 -22.62
N LYS A 121 -0.81 -6.98 -23.82
CA LYS A 121 -0.84 -7.73 -25.09
C LYS A 121 0.55 -8.29 -25.35
N VAL A 122 0.66 -9.59 -25.46
CA VAL A 122 1.91 -10.29 -25.70
C VAL A 122 1.82 -11.16 -26.95
N LEU A 123 2.95 -11.40 -27.58
CA LEU A 123 3.05 -12.34 -28.68
C LEU A 123 3.45 -13.72 -28.12
N ARG A 124 2.67 -14.75 -28.42
CA ARG A 124 2.91 -16.14 -28.02
C ARG A 124 2.66 -17.05 -29.25
N ASP A 125 3.67 -17.80 -29.67
CA ASP A 125 3.60 -18.66 -30.87
C ASP A 125 3.02 -17.92 -32.10
N GLY A 126 3.47 -16.70 -32.35
CA GLY A 126 2.99 -15.87 -33.46
C GLY A 126 1.57 -15.31 -33.31
N LYS A 127 0.92 -15.50 -32.16
CA LYS A 127 -0.43 -14.99 -31.88
C LYS A 127 -0.43 -13.92 -30.78
N MET A 128 -1.18 -12.85 -31.00
CA MET A 128 -1.42 -11.84 -29.98
C MET A 128 -2.40 -12.37 -28.93
N VAL A 129 -1.95 -12.44 -27.67
CA VAL A 129 -2.76 -12.87 -26.52
C VAL A 129 -2.76 -11.76 -25.48
N THR A 130 -3.89 -11.56 -24.83
CA THR A 130 -3.98 -10.64 -23.67
C THR A 130 -3.86 -11.47 -22.38
N ILE A 131 -2.90 -11.11 -21.55
CA ILE A 131 -2.65 -11.75 -20.25
C ILE A 131 -2.64 -10.71 -19.15
N HIS A 132 -2.73 -11.11 -17.89
CA HIS A 132 -2.48 -10.22 -16.78
C HIS A 132 -1.02 -9.78 -16.77
N SER A 133 -0.75 -8.49 -16.52
CA SER A 133 0.62 -7.95 -16.55
C SER A 133 1.53 -8.55 -15.48
N GLU A 134 0.94 -9.12 -14.43
CA GLU A 134 1.68 -9.85 -13.39
C GLU A 134 2.22 -11.21 -13.86
N ASP A 135 1.65 -11.76 -14.94
CA ASP A 135 2.05 -13.06 -15.51
C ASP A 135 2.97 -12.89 -16.75
N LEU A 136 3.57 -11.70 -16.88
CA LEU A 136 4.52 -11.39 -17.94
C LEU A 136 5.83 -12.16 -17.79
#